data_c0ba1e3d4ae8bad8a01e44896046bd2f
#
_entry.id   c0ba1e3d4ae8bad8a01e44896046bd2f
#
_cell.length_a   1.000
_cell.length_b   1.000
_cell.length_c   1.000
_cell.angle_alpha   90.00
_cell.angle_beta   90.00
_cell.angle_gamma   90.00
#
_symmetry.space_group_name_H-M   'P 1'
#
loop_
_entity.id
_entity.type
_entity.pdbx_description
1 polymer ?
#
loop_
_entity_poly.entity_id
_entity_poly.type
_entity_poly.pdbx_seq_one_letter_code
_entity_poly.pdbx_strand_id
1 'polypeptide(L)'
;TFDPAAAVDLELEGKVREAVATLQETRAQKVALEARLQELEGRMESLSDTVRKEQREKEHLKTSLQRLEAEREEVRSRVDALLEEVARAEGALKERH
;
A
#
# COMPACT_ATOMS: atom_id res chain seq x y z
N THR A 1 66.49 -27.65 -12.83
CA THR A 1 66.91 -27.15 -11.52
C THR A 1 65.79 -26.29 -10.90
N PHE A 2 65.46 -26.58 -9.68
CA PHE A 2 64.42 -25.85 -8.93
C PHE A 2 64.86 -24.42 -8.61
N ASP A 3 64.04 -23.45 -8.97
CA ASP A 3 64.26 -22.03 -8.68
C ASP A 3 63.23 -21.55 -7.65
N PRO A 4 63.60 -21.30 -6.38
CA PRO A 4 62.70 -20.87 -5.33
C PRO A 4 62.05 -19.49 -5.64
N ALA A 5 62.78 -18.59 -6.30
CA ALA A 5 62.22 -17.28 -6.63
C ALA A 5 61.11 -17.37 -7.66
N ALA A 6 61.26 -18.22 -8.67
CA ALA A 6 60.18 -18.47 -9.65
C ALA A 6 58.94 -19.13 -9.02
N ALA A 7 59.15 -20.06 -8.05
CA ALA A 7 58.06 -20.67 -7.32
C ALA A 7 57.27 -19.66 -6.45
N VAL A 8 57.94 -18.73 -5.80
CA VAL A 8 57.35 -17.64 -5.00
C VAL A 8 56.56 -16.69 -5.91
N ASP A 9 57.10 -16.33 -7.08
CA ASP A 9 56.45 -15.45 -8.04
C ASP A 9 55.15 -16.08 -8.59
N LEU A 10 55.16 -17.37 -8.88
CA LEU A 10 53.95 -18.11 -9.29
C LEU A 10 52.88 -18.16 -8.20
N GLU A 11 53.29 -18.34 -6.96
CA GLU A 11 52.41 -18.30 -5.81
C GLU A 11 51.77 -16.94 -5.60
N LEU A 12 52.56 -15.85 -5.73
CA LEU A 12 52.08 -14.48 -5.64
C LEU A 12 51.13 -14.16 -6.78
N GLU A 13 51.41 -14.56 -8.02
CA GLU A 13 50.50 -14.40 -9.15
C GLU A 13 49.18 -15.10 -8.93
N GLY A 14 49.18 -16.31 -8.36
CA GLY A 14 47.98 -17.06 -8.01
C GLY A 14 47.15 -16.33 -7.00
N LYS A 15 47.77 -15.79 -5.94
CA LYS A 15 47.07 -15.00 -4.92
C LYS A 15 46.50 -13.69 -5.47
N VAL A 16 47.23 -13.03 -6.32
CA VAL A 16 46.75 -11.79 -7.03
C VAL A 16 45.53 -12.11 -7.90
N ARG A 17 45.56 -13.18 -8.66
CA ARG A 17 44.44 -13.62 -9.49
C ARG A 17 43.20 -13.93 -8.66
N GLU A 18 43.36 -14.62 -7.52
CA GLU A 18 42.26 -14.90 -6.59
C GLU A 18 41.69 -13.61 -6.02
N ALA A 19 42.56 -12.70 -5.60
CA ALA A 19 42.11 -11.40 -5.07
C ALA A 19 41.35 -10.58 -6.13
N VAL A 20 41.83 -10.55 -7.35
CA VAL A 20 41.15 -9.86 -8.49
C VAL A 20 39.80 -10.51 -8.77
N ALA A 21 39.75 -11.84 -8.82
CA ALA A 21 38.50 -12.58 -9.05
C ALA A 21 37.47 -12.28 -7.95
N THR A 22 37.90 -12.30 -6.69
CA THR A 22 37.05 -11.97 -5.54
C THR A 22 36.56 -10.53 -5.61
N LEU A 23 37.43 -9.60 -5.96
CA LEU A 23 37.07 -8.18 -6.10
C LEU A 23 36.05 -7.96 -7.23
N GLN A 24 36.22 -8.61 -8.38
CA GLN A 24 35.28 -8.54 -9.49
C GLN A 24 33.92 -9.12 -9.11
N GLU A 25 33.89 -10.26 -8.44
CA GLU A 25 32.68 -10.87 -7.93
C GLU A 25 31.95 -9.95 -6.94
N THR A 26 32.70 -9.39 -5.98
CA THR A 26 32.14 -8.45 -4.99
C THR A 26 31.57 -7.20 -5.65
N ARG A 27 32.26 -6.65 -6.65
CA ARG A 27 31.75 -5.52 -7.42
C ARG A 27 30.47 -5.85 -8.19
N ALA A 28 30.44 -7.03 -8.81
CA ALA A 28 29.23 -7.50 -9.51
C ALA A 28 28.05 -7.66 -8.55
N GLN A 29 28.28 -8.24 -7.38
CA GLN A 29 27.28 -8.37 -6.32
C GLN A 29 26.79 -7.02 -5.82
N LYS A 30 27.72 -6.08 -5.63
CA LYS A 30 27.38 -4.70 -5.22
C LYS A 30 26.47 -4.02 -6.24
N VAL A 31 26.81 -4.10 -7.53
CA VAL A 31 25.99 -3.53 -8.60
C VAL A 31 24.60 -4.17 -8.63
N ALA A 32 24.54 -5.49 -8.51
CA ALA A 32 23.26 -6.21 -8.47
C ALA A 32 22.40 -5.82 -7.27
N LEU A 33 23.00 -5.67 -6.09
CA LEU A 33 22.31 -5.23 -4.87
C LEU A 33 21.84 -3.78 -4.97
N GLU A 34 22.64 -2.89 -5.54
CA GLU A 34 22.23 -1.51 -5.77
C GLU A 34 21.03 -1.42 -6.71
N ALA A 35 21.03 -2.20 -7.80
CA ALA A 35 19.92 -2.26 -8.74
C ALA A 35 18.64 -2.79 -8.06
N ARG A 36 18.79 -3.83 -7.23
CA ARG A 36 17.67 -4.40 -6.46
C ARG A 36 17.12 -3.41 -5.43
N LEU A 37 18.02 -2.68 -4.78
CA LEU A 37 17.65 -1.65 -3.81
C LEU A 37 16.81 -0.56 -4.48
N GLN A 38 17.23 -0.06 -5.64
CA GLN A 38 16.47 0.92 -6.42
C GLN A 38 15.10 0.41 -6.84
N GLU A 39 15.03 -0.86 -7.26
CA GLU A 39 13.76 -1.50 -7.61
C GLU A 39 12.83 -1.57 -6.41
N LEU A 40 13.35 -1.99 -5.26
CA LEU A 40 12.57 -2.07 -4.02
C LEU A 40 12.11 -0.69 -3.54
N GLU A 41 12.95 0.32 -3.62
CA GLU A 41 12.60 1.69 -3.30
C GLU A 41 11.46 2.20 -4.19
N GLY A 42 11.52 1.92 -5.49
CA GLY A 42 10.46 2.25 -6.44
C GLY A 42 9.14 1.54 -6.11
N ARG A 43 9.20 0.27 -5.74
CA ARG A 43 8.01 -0.49 -5.30
C ARG A 43 7.43 0.06 -4.01
N MET A 44 8.27 0.41 -3.04
CA MET A 44 7.82 1.02 -1.78
C MET A 44 7.11 2.33 -2.01
N GLU A 45 7.64 3.19 -2.87
CA GLU A 45 7.02 4.47 -3.23
C GLU A 45 5.66 4.25 -3.91
N SER A 46 5.61 3.33 -4.86
CA SER A 46 4.37 2.95 -5.55
C SER A 46 3.31 2.41 -4.59
N LEU A 47 3.70 1.51 -3.67
CA LEU A 47 2.81 0.98 -2.64
C LEU A 47 2.34 2.07 -1.68
N SER A 48 3.22 2.96 -1.28
CA SER A 48 2.88 4.10 -0.41
C SER A 48 1.83 5.00 -1.07
N ASP A 49 1.98 5.30 -2.37
CA ASP A 49 1.01 6.09 -3.14
C ASP A 49 -0.34 5.38 -3.24
N THR A 50 -0.32 4.07 -3.48
CA THR A 50 -1.54 3.24 -3.53
C THR A 50 -2.27 3.24 -2.19
N VAL A 51 -1.54 3.07 -1.09
CA VAL A 51 -2.12 3.10 0.26
C VAL A 51 -2.75 4.46 0.56
N ARG A 52 -2.09 5.55 0.21
CA ARG A 52 -2.64 6.90 0.40
C ARG A 52 -3.92 7.11 -0.40
N LYS A 53 -3.94 6.62 -1.63
CA LYS A 53 -5.12 6.70 -2.50
C LYS A 53 -6.29 5.90 -1.91
N GLU A 54 -6.03 4.69 -1.48
CA GLU A 54 -7.04 3.82 -0.87
C GLU A 54 -7.58 4.41 0.43
N GLN A 55 -6.72 5.00 1.26
CA GLN A 55 -7.15 5.68 2.48
C GLN A 55 -8.06 6.87 2.18
N ARG A 56 -7.75 7.67 1.16
CA ARG A 56 -8.61 8.79 0.72
C ARG A 56 -9.95 8.29 0.21
N GLU A 57 -9.97 7.23 -0.58
CA GLU A 57 -11.20 6.61 -1.06
C GLU A 57 -12.04 6.07 0.09
N LYS A 58 -11.41 5.42 1.06
CA LYS A 58 -12.05 4.90 2.27
C LYS A 58 -12.70 6.02 3.08
N GLU A 59 -12.00 7.12 3.31
CA GLU A 59 -12.54 8.28 4.02
C GLU A 59 -13.69 8.93 3.26
N HIS A 60 -13.58 9.02 1.94
CA HIS A 60 -14.65 9.53 1.09
C HIS A 60 -15.90 8.64 1.16
N LEU A 61 -15.74 7.33 1.06
CA LEU A 61 -16.84 6.36 1.19
C LEU A 61 -17.47 6.42 2.57
N LYS A 62 -16.68 6.53 3.61
CA LYS A 62 -17.16 6.65 4.99
C LYS A 62 -18.01 7.91 5.18
N THR A 63 -17.55 9.04 4.67
CA THR A 63 -18.30 10.31 4.71
C THR A 63 -19.61 10.19 3.92
N SER A 64 -19.57 9.59 2.74
CA SER A 64 -20.75 9.36 1.91
C SER A 64 -21.76 8.46 2.59
N LEU A 65 -21.28 7.40 3.24
CA LEU A 65 -22.13 6.47 4.00
C LEU A 65 -22.81 7.16 5.16
N GLN A 66 -22.08 7.95 5.94
CA GLN A 66 -22.65 8.72 7.05
C GLN A 66 -23.73 9.71 6.57
N ARG A 67 -23.50 10.37 5.45
CA ARG A 67 -24.49 11.26 4.84
C ARG A 67 -25.75 10.51 4.42
N LEU A 68 -25.59 9.36 3.75
CA LEU A 68 -26.74 8.53 3.33
C LEU A 68 -27.51 7.99 4.52
N GLU A 69 -26.86 7.59 5.59
CA GLU A 69 -27.51 7.16 6.82
C GLU A 69 -28.31 8.29 7.47
N ALA A 70 -27.76 9.52 7.49
CA ALA A 70 -28.46 10.69 7.99
C ALA A 70 -29.66 11.04 7.13
N GLU A 71 -29.53 11.01 5.81
CA GLU A 71 -30.65 11.25 4.87
C GLU A 71 -31.75 10.17 5.04
N ARG A 72 -31.36 8.92 5.18
CA ARG A 72 -32.29 7.82 5.43
C ARG A 72 -33.09 8.02 6.71
N GLU A 73 -32.44 8.43 7.78
CA GLU A 73 -33.08 8.68 9.06
C GLU A 73 -34.03 9.89 8.98
N GLU A 74 -33.64 10.93 8.26
CA GLU A 74 -34.50 12.08 8.01
C GLU A 74 -35.78 11.69 7.23
N VAL A 75 -35.63 10.92 6.17
CA VAL A 75 -36.76 10.41 5.37
C VAL A 75 -37.68 9.55 6.24
N ARG A 76 -37.10 8.66 7.02
CA ARG A 76 -37.85 7.79 7.94
C ARG A 76 -38.66 8.61 8.93
N SER A 77 -38.05 9.63 9.52
CA SER A 77 -38.71 10.52 10.47
C SER A 77 -39.88 11.28 9.81
N ARG A 78 -39.71 11.74 8.57
CA ARG A 78 -40.77 12.40 7.82
C ARG A 78 -41.93 11.46 7.48
N VAL A 79 -41.62 10.23 7.09
CA VAL A 79 -42.62 9.22 6.79
C VAL A 79 -43.43 8.89 8.05
N ASP A 80 -42.76 8.71 9.19
CA ASP A 80 -43.43 8.46 10.46
C ASP A 80 -44.36 9.62 10.88
N ALA A 81 -43.92 10.85 10.68
CA ALA A 81 -44.73 12.06 10.95
C ALA A 81 -45.98 12.11 10.05
N LEU A 82 -45.82 11.79 8.76
CA LEU A 82 -46.92 11.75 7.81
C LEU A 82 -47.96 10.64 8.17
N LEU A 83 -47.47 9.49 8.58
CA LEU A 83 -48.34 8.39 9.02
C LEU A 83 -49.13 8.79 10.26
N GLU A 84 -48.52 9.51 11.20
CA GLU A 84 -49.23 10.02 12.36
C GLU A 84 -50.33 11.07 11.98
N GLU A 85 -50.02 11.95 11.03
CA GLU A 85 -51.00 12.90 10.52
C GLU A 85 -52.19 12.20 9.83
N VAL A 86 -51.93 11.17 9.03
CA VAL A 86 -52.98 10.37 8.38
C VAL A 86 -53.84 9.67 9.43
N ALA A 87 -53.24 9.09 10.44
CA ALA A 87 -53.95 8.42 11.56
C ALA A 87 -54.85 9.41 12.30
N ARG A 88 -54.40 10.62 12.57
CA ARG A 88 -55.19 11.66 13.20
C ARG A 88 -56.35 12.11 12.31
N ALA A 89 -56.13 12.28 11.01
CA ALA A 89 -57.15 12.64 10.05
C ALA A 89 -58.24 11.58 9.94
N GLU A 90 -57.85 10.28 9.91
CA GLU A 90 -58.78 9.16 9.91
C GLU A 90 -59.61 9.11 11.19
N GLY A 91 -58.99 9.32 12.35
CA GLY A 91 -59.65 9.42 13.62
C GLY A 91 -60.68 10.54 13.69
N ALA A 92 -60.30 11.72 13.20
CA ALA A 92 -61.22 12.86 13.11
C ALA A 92 -62.43 12.61 12.17
N LEU A 93 -62.21 11.93 11.06
CA LEU A 93 -63.28 11.48 10.17
C LEU A 93 -64.26 10.50 10.83
N LYS A 94 -63.79 9.56 11.57
CA LYS A 94 -64.59 8.60 12.32
C LYS A 94 -65.42 9.26 13.38
N GLU A 95 -64.92 10.25 14.08
CA GLU A 95 -65.62 11.01 15.12
C GLU A 95 -66.78 11.85 14.56
N ARG A 96 -66.70 12.27 13.27
CA ARG A 96 -67.75 13.02 12.61
C ARG A 96 -68.94 12.18 12.15
N HIS A 97 -68.73 10.88 12.06
CA HIS A 97 -69.75 9.93 11.69
C HIS A 97 -70.25 9.15 12.89
#